data_6e1fc017bb1916be3eff001d0bc4f420
#
_entry.id   6e1fc017bb1916be3eff001d0bc4f420
#
_cell.length_a   1.000
_cell.length_b   1.000
_cell.length_c   1.000
_cell.angle_alpha   90.00
_cell.angle_beta   90.00
_cell.angle_gamma   90.00
#
_symmetry.space_group_name_H-M   'P 1'
#
loop_
_entity.id
_entity.type
_entity.pdbx_description
1 polymer ?
#
loop_
_entity_poly.entity_id
_entity_poly.type
_entity_poly.pdbx_seq_one_letter_code
_entity_poly.pdbx_strand_id
1 'polypeptide(L)'
;MNDLSLSASMEDYLEAIFHIVLESQVARVKDIASRLKVHKSSVTAALRNLAEHKLINYAPYDVVTLTPQGARIAQDVVRRHEALRDFFVKVLTIDEHLAEEVACRMEHAMPRTIVDRLILFSEFLEVCPRAGKKWIRGFQHFCDDALGQQNCERCISMCLEDVKKKQEQGGAKMTLPLREMKPGQKGKILAVKSKGELGKRIAGMGITPGALVEVERVAPLGDPIDIKVKGYHLSLRKEEAKGITVELH
;
A
#
# COMPACT_ATOMS: atom_id res chain seq x y z
N MET A 1 -22.52 23.28 -3.08
CA MET A 1 -21.65 23.75 -1.97
C MET A 1 -20.75 24.79 -2.62
N ASN A 2 -20.83 26.04 -2.17
CA ASN A 2 -19.98 27.11 -2.73
C ASN A 2 -18.52 26.76 -2.42
N ASP A 3 -17.78 26.42 -3.45
CA ASP A 3 -16.33 26.30 -3.39
C ASP A 3 -15.80 27.75 -3.17
N LEU A 4 -15.41 28.07 -1.94
CA LEU A 4 -14.66 29.29 -1.67
C LEU A 4 -13.29 29.10 -2.33
N SER A 5 -13.12 29.63 -3.53
CA SER A 5 -11.80 29.63 -4.16
C SER A 5 -10.91 30.62 -3.41
N LEU A 6 -10.12 30.11 -2.49
CA LEU A 6 -9.07 30.89 -1.82
C LEU A 6 -7.92 31.12 -2.82
N SER A 7 -7.18 32.20 -2.62
CA SER A 7 -5.90 32.36 -3.32
C SER A 7 -4.86 31.41 -2.73
N ALA A 8 -3.88 30.97 -3.54
CA ALA A 8 -2.76 30.15 -3.08
C ALA A 8 -2.14 30.70 -1.78
N SER A 9 -1.86 32.01 -1.75
CA SER A 9 -1.30 32.63 -0.54
C SER A 9 -2.19 32.51 0.69
N MET A 10 -3.52 32.49 0.57
CA MET A 10 -4.41 32.26 1.72
C MET A 10 -4.41 30.81 2.17
N GLU A 11 -4.26 29.87 1.24
CA GLU A 11 -4.06 28.46 1.56
C GLU A 11 -2.75 28.26 2.33
N ASP A 12 -1.63 28.89 1.89
CA ASP A 12 -0.33 28.88 2.61
C ASP A 12 -0.46 29.34 4.05
N TYR A 13 -1.20 30.43 4.29
CA TYR A 13 -1.44 30.91 5.65
C TYR A 13 -2.24 29.93 6.50
N LEU A 14 -3.27 29.30 5.95
CA LEU A 14 -4.06 28.29 6.65
C LEU A 14 -3.22 27.05 6.98
N GLU A 15 -2.41 26.60 6.04
CA GLU A 15 -1.49 25.48 6.23
C GLU A 15 -0.46 25.79 7.33
N ALA A 16 0.19 26.96 7.26
CA ALA A 16 1.14 27.38 8.28
C ALA A 16 0.51 27.44 9.69
N ILE A 17 -0.71 27.99 9.81
CA ILE A 17 -1.45 28.00 11.07
C ILE A 17 -1.75 26.60 11.55
N PHE A 18 -2.18 25.70 10.65
CA PHE A 18 -2.49 24.32 10.98
C PHE A 18 -1.28 23.57 11.55
N HIS A 19 -0.13 23.66 10.90
CA HIS A 19 1.10 23.05 11.39
C HIS A 19 1.56 23.62 12.73
N ILE A 20 1.51 24.95 12.91
CA ILE A 20 1.89 25.59 14.18
C ILE A 20 0.96 25.14 15.31
N VAL A 21 -0.35 25.03 15.04
CA VAL A 21 -1.33 24.56 16.04
C VAL A 21 -1.08 23.11 16.42
N LEU A 22 -0.69 22.24 15.47
CA LEU A 22 -0.31 20.85 15.77
C LEU A 22 0.95 20.77 16.65
N GLU A 23 1.95 21.64 16.40
CA GLU A 23 3.22 21.64 17.13
C GLU A 23 3.12 22.28 18.52
N SER A 24 2.39 23.39 18.65
CA SER A 24 2.41 24.25 19.84
C SER A 24 1.03 24.59 20.40
N GLN A 25 -0.03 23.98 19.87
CA GLN A 25 -1.45 24.16 20.22
C GLN A 25 -2.03 25.54 19.89
N VAL A 26 -1.21 26.56 19.76
CA VAL A 26 -1.64 27.92 19.40
C VAL A 26 -0.70 28.55 18.38
N ALA A 27 -1.25 29.32 17.46
CA ALA A 27 -0.46 30.09 16.50
C ALA A 27 -0.47 31.59 16.87
N ARG A 28 0.66 32.26 16.67
CA ARG A 28 0.80 33.70 16.86
C ARG A 28 1.36 34.35 15.61
N VAL A 29 1.08 35.64 15.40
CA VAL A 29 1.58 36.40 14.26
C VAL A 29 3.10 36.23 14.02
N LYS A 30 3.89 36.19 15.11
CA LYS A 30 5.35 36.04 15.01
C LYS A 30 5.76 34.66 14.47
N ASP A 31 5.05 33.60 14.87
CA ASP A 31 5.36 32.25 14.53
C ASP A 31 4.99 31.98 13.05
N ILE A 32 3.84 32.51 12.62
CA ILE A 32 3.38 32.48 11.22
C ILE A 32 4.35 33.25 10.33
N ALA A 33 4.75 34.47 10.75
CA ALA A 33 5.70 35.29 10.01
C ALA A 33 7.05 34.62 9.83
N SER A 34 7.54 33.94 10.87
CA SER A 34 8.79 33.17 10.84
C SER A 34 8.70 31.97 9.91
N ARG A 35 7.61 31.20 9.99
CA ARG A 35 7.39 30.00 9.18
C ARG A 35 7.30 30.32 7.68
N LEU A 36 6.50 31.32 7.33
CA LEU A 36 6.31 31.76 5.94
C LEU A 36 7.41 32.71 5.42
N LYS A 37 8.36 33.13 6.28
CA LYS A 37 9.43 34.08 5.95
C LYS A 37 8.91 35.42 5.39
N VAL A 38 7.81 35.93 5.95
CA VAL A 38 7.15 37.16 5.53
C VAL A 38 7.10 38.21 6.65
N HIS A 39 6.82 39.47 6.32
CA HIS A 39 6.66 40.52 7.32
C HIS A 39 5.39 40.35 8.16
N LYS A 40 5.44 40.71 9.45
CA LYS A 40 4.29 40.64 10.37
C LYS A 40 3.08 41.44 9.88
N SER A 41 3.30 42.52 9.15
CA SER A 41 2.22 43.33 8.54
C SER A 41 1.43 42.55 7.50
N SER A 42 2.13 41.75 6.65
CA SER A 42 1.49 40.88 5.67
C SER A 42 0.68 39.77 6.34
N VAL A 43 1.23 39.17 7.41
CA VAL A 43 0.49 38.20 8.23
C VAL A 43 -0.79 38.83 8.81
N THR A 44 -0.69 39.99 9.40
CA THR A 44 -1.86 40.67 10.01
C THR A 44 -2.95 40.96 8.96
N ALA A 45 -2.58 41.35 7.75
CA ALA A 45 -3.53 41.59 6.67
C ALA A 45 -4.19 40.27 6.22
N ALA A 46 -3.43 39.20 6.05
CA ALA A 46 -3.94 37.89 5.68
C ALA A 46 -4.88 37.33 6.78
N LEU A 47 -4.51 37.45 8.06
CA LEU A 47 -5.35 36.98 9.17
C LEU A 47 -6.69 37.70 9.24
N ARG A 48 -6.73 39.02 8.96
CA ARG A 48 -8.00 39.76 8.88
C ARG A 48 -8.88 39.20 7.76
N ASN A 49 -8.32 39.01 6.60
CA ASN A 49 -9.02 38.42 5.44
C ASN A 49 -9.56 37.00 5.75
N LEU A 50 -8.74 36.13 6.32
CA LEU A 50 -9.16 34.79 6.74
C LEU A 50 -10.25 34.80 7.82
N ALA A 51 -10.20 35.76 8.73
CA ALA A 51 -11.23 35.96 9.78
C ALA A 51 -12.56 36.45 9.17
N GLU A 52 -12.53 37.38 8.20
CA GLU A 52 -13.71 37.81 7.44
C GLU A 52 -14.40 36.66 6.72
N HIS A 53 -13.61 35.70 6.18
CA HIS A 53 -14.11 34.48 5.57
C HIS A 53 -14.49 33.38 6.59
N LYS A 54 -14.41 33.67 7.90
CA LYS A 54 -14.75 32.77 9.01
C LYS A 54 -13.92 31.45 9.00
N LEU A 55 -12.70 31.52 8.52
CA LEU A 55 -11.79 30.37 8.47
C LEU A 55 -10.90 30.28 9.72
N ILE A 56 -10.68 31.37 10.38
CA ILE A 56 -9.92 31.46 11.64
C ILE A 56 -10.67 32.34 12.68
N ASN A 57 -10.36 32.10 13.95
CA ASN A 57 -10.67 33.05 15.01
C ASN A 57 -9.42 33.91 15.25
N TYR A 58 -9.54 35.21 15.09
CA TYR A 58 -8.43 36.13 15.25
C TYR A 58 -8.91 37.44 15.88
N ALA A 59 -8.22 37.86 16.93
CA ALA A 59 -8.34 39.21 17.50
C ALA A 59 -6.93 39.82 17.60
N PRO A 60 -6.80 41.19 17.53
CA PRO A 60 -5.50 41.83 17.68
C PRO A 60 -4.82 41.42 19.00
N TYR A 61 -3.54 41.07 18.93
CA TYR A 61 -2.71 40.65 20.07
C TYR A 61 -3.08 39.30 20.70
N ASP A 62 -4.04 38.59 20.16
CA ASP A 62 -4.48 37.29 20.65
C ASP A 62 -3.87 36.11 19.83
N VAL A 63 -4.14 34.88 20.28
CA VAL A 63 -3.77 33.69 19.58
C VAL A 63 -4.71 33.43 18.39
N VAL A 64 -4.17 32.86 17.35
CA VAL A 64 -4.91 32.46 16.15
C VAL A 64 -5.33 31.02 16.29
N THR A 65 -6.61 30.72 16.07
CA THR A 65 -7.12 29.35 16.00
C THR A 65 -7.91 29.12 14.72
N LEU A 66 -7.94 27.89 14.24
CA LEU A 66 -8.72 27.52 13.07
C LEU A 66 -10.18 27.28 13.46
N THR A 67 -11.10 27.71 12.61
CA THR A 67 -12.48 27.24 12.68
C THR A 67 -12.58 25.81 12.11
N PRO A 68 -13.68 25.07 12.35
CA PRO A 68 -13.85 23.75 11.71
C PRO A 68 -13.78 23.78 10.18
N GLN A 69 -14.19 24.88 9.56
CA GLN A 69 -14.10 25.07 8.11
C GLN A 69 -12.66 25.36 7.69
N GLY A 70 -11.95 26.25 8.38
CA GLY A 70 -10.54 26.53 8.11
C GLY A 70 -9.65 25.32 8.31
N ALA A 71 -9.90 24.53 9.35
CA ALA A 71 -9.17 23.28 9.59
C ALA A 71 -9.34 22.26 8.44
N ARG A 72 -10.56 22.11 7.91
CA ARG A 72 -10.81 21.21 6.76
C ARG A 72 -10.05 21.66 5.50
N ILE A 73 -10.04 22.97 5.22
CA ILE A 73 -9.32 23.52 4.07
C ILE A 73 -7.82 23.30 4.26
N ALA A 74 -7.28 23.64 5.43
CA ALA A 74 -5.87 23.43 5.74
C ALA A 74 -5.45 21.95 5.59
N GLN A 75 -6.26 21.03 6.13
CA GLN A 75 -6.03 19.58 5.97
C GLN A 75 -6.04 19.13 4.51
N ASP A 76 -6.91 19.71 3.68
CA ASP A 76 -6.97 19.37 2.25
C ASP A 76 -5.72 19.88 1.51
N VAL A 77 -5.19 21.06 1.88
CA VAL A 77 -3.91 21.58 1.35
C VAL A 77 -2.76 20.67 1.74
N VAL A 78 -2.61 20.38 3.04
CA VAL A 78 -1.57 19.47 3.55
C VAL A 78 -1.65 18.11 2.86
N ARG A 79 -2.85 17.54 2.70
CA ARG A 79 -3.03 16.26 1.99
C ARG A 79 -2.58 16.34 0.53
N ARG A 80 -2.86 17.44 -0.16
CA ARG A 80 -2.40 17.66 -1.55
C ARG A 80 -0.88 17.74 -1.61
N HIS A 81 -0.28 18.51 -0.71
CA HIS A 81 1.16 18.63 -0.58
C HIS A 81 1.84 17.28 -0.38
N GLU A 82 1.45 16.55 0.67
CA GLU A 82 2.01 15.24 1.01
C GLU A 82 1.86 14.23 -0.14
N ALA A 83 0.70 14.21 -0.80
CA ALA A 83 0.45 13.31 -1.91
C ALA A 83 1.36 13.60 -3.12
N LEU A 84 1.59 14.86 -3.43
CA LEU A 84 2.49 15.29 -4.51
C LEU A 84 3.94 14.98 -4.16
N ARG A 85 4.40 15.37 -2.98
CA ARG A 85 5.75 15.08 -2.51
C ARG A 85 6.03 13.58 -2.54
N ASP A 86 5.15 12.77 -1.95
CA ASP A 86 5.28 11.33 -1.90
C ASP A 86 5.32 10.71 -3.29
N PHE A 87 4.49 11.18 -4.21
CA PHE A 87 4.53 10.73 -5.60
C PHE A 87 5.88 11.04 -6.26
N PHE A 88 6.39 12.25 -6.09
CA PHE A 88 7.68 12.65 -6.65
C PHE A 88 8.84 11.83 -6.08
N VAL A 89 8.88 11.64 -4.77
CA VAL A 89 9.96 10.88 -4.12
C VAL A 89 9.83 9.37 -4.39
N LYS A 90 8.66 8.79 -4.14
CA LYS A 90 8.48 7.33 -4.15
C LYS A 90 8.32 6.75 -5.55
N VAL A 91 7.67 7.49 -6.48
CA VAL A 91 7.36 7.00 -7.83
C VAL A 91 8.36 7.54 -8.85
N LEU A 92 8.59 8.85 -8.85
CA LEU A 92 9.49 9.48 -9.80
C LEU A 92 10.96 9.48 -9.34
N THR A 93 11.24 9.05 -8.10
CA THR A 93 12.59 9.00 -7.52
C THR A 93 13.34 10.34 -7.55
N ILE A 94 12.60 11.43 -7.42
CA ILE A 94 13.13 12.79 -7.35
C ILE A 94 13.70 13.03 -5.95
N ASP A 95 14.77 13.82 -5.87
CA ASP A 95 15.34 14.28 -4.61
C ASP A 95 14.29 14.92 -3.71
N GLU A 96 14.36 14.64 -2.39
CA GLU A 96 13.34 15.05 -1.43
C GLU A 96 13.20 16.58 -1.32
N HIS A 97 14.32 17.31 -1.42
CA HIS A 97 14.30 18.76 -1.33
C HIS A 97 13.62 19.38 -2.57
N LEU A 98 13.93 18.87 -3.76
CA LEU A 98 13.28 19.31 -4.99
C LEU A 98 11.81 18.91 -5.02
N ALA A 99 11.48 17.71 -4.54
CA ALA A 99 10.09 17.22 -4.44
C ALA A 99 9.24 18.11 -3.52
N GLU A 100 9.79 18.53 -2.38
CA GLU A 100 9.15 19.44 -1.43
C GLU A 100 8.87 20.81 -2.06
N GLU A 101 9.88 21.42 -2.72
CA GLU A 101 9.73 22.71 -3.39
C GLU A 101 8.67 22.67 -4.51
N VAL A 102 8.68 21.61 -5.32
CA VAL A 102 7.75 21.46 -6.44
C VAL A 102 6.34 21.15 -5.94
N ALA A 103 6.18 20.31 -4.93
CA ALA A 103 4.89 19.99 -4.32
C ALA A 103 4.20 21.25 -3.80
N CYS A 104 4.90 22.07 -3.03
CA CYS A 104 4.39 23.35 -2.50
C CYS A 104 3.91 24.29 -3.62
N ARG A 105 4.59 24.33 -4.75
CA ARG A 105 4.19 25.18 -5.89
C ARG A 105 3.01 24.62 -6.69
N MET A 106 2.78 23.32 -6.65
CA MET A 106 1.76 22.65 -7.47
C MET A 106 0.44 22.39 -6.72
N GLU A 107 0.46 22.27 -5.41
CA GLU A 107 -0.70 21.88 -4.60
C GLU A 107 -1.91 22.79 -4.75
N HIS A 108 -1.67 24.10 -4.95
CA HIS A 108 -2.74 25.10 -5.11
C HIS A 108 -3.36 25.07 -6.52
N ALA A 109 -2.61 24.62 -7.53
CA ALA A 109 -3.08 24.57 -8.90
C ALA A 109 -3.69 23.19 -9.27
N MET A 110 -3.45 22.16 -8.44
CA MET A 110 -3.82 20.80 -8.74
C MET A 110 -5.27 20.50 -8.34
N PRO A 111 -6.15 20.13 -9.29
CA PRO A 111 -7.51 19.70 -8.97
C PRO A 111 -7.49 18.45 -8.06
N ARG A 112 -8.39 18.41 -7.09
CA ARG A 112 -8.52 17.30 -6.13
C ARG A 112 -8.62 15.93 -6.80
N THR A 113 -9.36 15.84 -7.90
CA THR A 113 -9.52 14.61 -8.67
C THR A 113 -8.19 14.07 -9.23
N ILE A 114 -7.26 14.94 -9.57
CA ILE A 114 -5.93 14.54 -10.04
C ILE A 114 -5.10 14.03 -8.87
N VAL A 115 -5.11 14.74 -7.74
CA VAL A 115 -4.41 14.32 -6.51
C VAL A 115 -4.89 12.94 -6.04
N ASP A 116 -6.21 12.72 -5.99
CA ASP A 116 -6.79 11.43 -5.63
C ASP A 116 -6.32 10.30 -6.58
N ARG A 117 -6.17 10.59 -7.88
CA ARG A 117 -5.62 9.62 -8.85
C ARG A 117 -4.15 9.34 -8.64
N LEU A 118 -3.34 10.33 -8.28
CA LEU A 118 -1.92 10.13 -7.95
C LEU A 118 -1.76 9.27 -6.71
N ILE A 119 -2.56 9.51 -5.66
CA ILE A 119 -2.58 8.68 -4.45
C ILE A 119 -2.91 7.23 -4.81
N LEU A 120 -4.01 6.99 -5.52
CA LEU A 120 -4.41 5.65 -5.94
C LEU A 120 -3.37 4.96 -6.82
N PHE A 121 -2.66 5.71 -7.66
CA PHE A 121 -1.60 5.18 -8.49
C PHE A 121 -0.38 4.76 -7.65
N SER A 122 0.01 5.58 -6.66
CA SER A 122 1.08 5.24 -5.72
C SER A 122 0.75 3.97 -4.91
N GLU A 123 -0.47 3.89 -4.37
CA GLU A 123 -0.96 2.70 -3.66
C GLU A 123 -0.98 1.46 -4.57
N PHE A 124 -1.43 1.61 -5.82
CA PHE A 124 -1.40 0.53 -6.80
C PHE A 124 0.02 0.02 -7.04
N LEU A 125 1.01 0.91 -7.15
CA LEU A 125 2.41 0.52 -7.32
C LEU A 125 2.96 -0.24 -6.11
N GLU A 126 2.51 0.08 -4.89
CA GLU A 126 2.93 -0.62 -3.67
C GLU A 126 2.32 -2.02 -3.54
N VAL A 127 1.05 -2.17 -3.90
CA VAL A 127 0.28 -3.40 -3.67
C VAL A 127 0.33 -4.36 -4.86
N CYS A 128 0.49 -3.87 -6.10
CA CYS A 128 0.43 -4.70 -7.30
C CYS A 128 1.68 -5.59 -7.44
N PRO A 129 1.53 -6.93 -7.46
CA PRO A 129 2.67 -7.84 -7.59
C PRO A 129 3.45 -7.69 -8.91
N ARG A 130 2.83 -7.12 -9.95
CA ARG A 130 3.43 -6.89 -11.27
C ARG A 130 4.19 -5.57 -11.34
N ALA A 131 3.73 -4.55 -10.63
CA ALA A 131 4.37 -3.23 -10.56
C ALA A 131 5.48 -3.23 -9.47
N GLY A 132 5.20 -2.84 -8.29
CA GLY A 132 6.07 -2.91 -7.11
C GLY A 132 7.45 -2.28 -7.27
N LYS A 133 8.28 -2.50 -6.26
CA LYS A 133 9.64 -1.92 -6.15
C LYS A 133 10.57 -2.22 -7.34
N LYS A 134 10.32 -3.30 -8.08
CA LYS A 134 11.14 -3.65 -9.25
C LYS A 134 10.84 -2.75 -10.45
N TRP A 135 9.59 -2.38 -10.64
CA TRP A 135 9.16 -1.49 -11.71
C TRP A 135 9.71 -0.07 -11.48
N ILE A 136 9.63 0.42 -10.24
CA ILE A 136 10.19 1.73 -9.86
C ILE A 136 11.71 1.77 -10.07
N ARG A 137 12.43 0.70 -9.68
CA ARG A 137 13.88 0.60 -9.96
C ARG A 137 14.18 0.57 -11.45
N GLY A 138 13.38 -0.15 -12.24
CA GLY A 138 13.51 -0.16 -13.70
C GLY A 138 13.32 1.22 -14.29
N PHE A 139 12.34 1.99 -13.79
CA PHE A 139 12.12 3.37 -14.18
C PHE A 139 13.29 4.28 -13.78
N GLN A 140 13.81 4.14 -12.56
CA GLN A 140 14.98 4.89 -12.09
C GLN A 140 16.20 4.63 -12.98
N HIS A 141 16.53 3.35 -13.28
CA HIS A 141 17.59 3.02 -14.22
C HIS A 141 17.38 3.62 -15.62
N PHE A 142 16.13 3.61 -16.10
CA PHE A 142 15.80 4.24 -17.38
C PHE A 142 16.04 5.75 -17.35
N CYS A 143 15.72 6.44 -16.24
CA CYS A 143 15.99 7.87 -16.09
C CYS A 143 17.49 8.17 -16.00
N ASP A 144 18.26 7.36 -15.26
CA ASP A 144 19.70 7.52 -15.10
C ASP A 144 20.44 7.21 -16.39
N ASP A 145 19.96 6.25 -17.18
CA ASP A 145 20.53 5.81 -18.46
C ASP A 145 19.94 6.55 -19.69
N ALA A 146 19.07 7.53 -19.50
CA ALA A 146 18.35 8.23 -20.59
C ALA A 146 19.27 8.92 -21.62
N LEU A 147 20.58 8.93 -21.40
CA LEU A 147 21.61 9.34 -22.36
C LEU A 147 22.18 8.16 -23.19
N GLY A 148 21.76 6.92 -22.94
CA GLY A 148 22.27 5.73 -23.60
C GLY A 148 21.16 4.81 -24.11
N GLN A 149 20.85 4.85 -25.39
CA GLN A 149 19.83 4.03 -26.08
C GLN A 149 20.07 2.49 -26.06
N GLN A 150 20.96 1.96 -25.23
CA GLN A 150 21.41 0.55 -25.34
C GLN A 150 20.98 -0.37 -24.16
N ASN A 151 20.24 0.13 -23.17
CA ASN A 151 20.04 -0.66 -21.94
C ASN A 151 18.67 -1.34 -21.75
N CYS A 152 17.70 -1.17 -22.68
CA CYS A 152 16.43 -1.91 -22.59
C CYS A 152 16.63 -3.43 -22.64
N GLU A 153 17.55 -3.95 -23.47
CA GLU A 153 17.86 -5.37 -23.53
C GLU A 153 18.46 -5.90 -22.23
N ARG A 154 19.32 -5.11 -21.58
CA ARG A 154 19.92 -5.46 -20.28
C ARG A 154 18.88 -5.43 -19.16
N CYS A 155 17.98 -4.45 -19.15
CA CYS A 155 16.87 -4.37 -18.18
C CYS A 155 15.91 -5.55 -18.35
N ILE A 156 15.57 -5.91 -19.59
CA ILE A 156 14.73 -7.07 -19.92
C ILE A 156 15.42 -8.38 -19.52
N SER A 157 16.71 -8.55 -19.83
CA SER A 157 17.48 -9.74 -19.46
C SER A 157 17.58 -9.90 -17.94
N MET A 158 17.84 -8.84 -17.19
CA MET A 158 17.83 -8.87 -15.71
C MET A 158 16.44 -9.22 -15.15
N CYS A 159 15.36 -8.67 -15.70
CA CYS A 159 14.00 -9.04 -15.31
C CYS A 159 13.69 -10.51 -15.62
N LEU A 160 14.12 -11.02 -16.76
CA LEU A 160 13.94 -12.42 -17.15
C LEU A 160 14.78 -13.38 -16.29
N GLU A 161 16.03 -13.02 -15.95
CA GLU A 161 16.86 -13.80 -15.01
C GLU A 161 16.26 -13.85 -13.61
N ASP A 162 15.72 -12.74 -13.14
CA ASP A 162 15.03 -12.68 -11.84
C ASP A 162 13.74 -13.51 -11.82
N VAL A 163 13.00 -13.55 -12.94
CA VAL A 163 11.83 -14.43 -13.08
C VAL A 163 12.26 -15.90 -13.13
N LYS A 164 13.33 -16.23 -13.87
CA LYS A 164 13.90 -17.59 -13.90
C LYS A 164 14.41 -18.01 -12.52
N LYS A 165 15.20 -17.17 -11.83
CA LYS A 165 15.67 -17.44 -10.46
C LYS A 165 14.51 -17.61 -9.46
N LYS A 166 13.42 -16.85 -9.62
CA LYS A 166 12.20 -17.05 -8.81
C LYS A 166 11.44 -18.31 -9.17
N GLN A 167 11.45 -18.75 -10.43
CA GLN A 167 10.90 -20.04 -10.82
C GLN A 167 11.76 -21.20 -10.32
N GLU A 168 13.07 -21.05 -10.31
CA GLU A 168 14.01 -22.05 -9.78
C GLU A 168 14.03 -22.08 -8.24
N GLN A 169 13.86 -20.95 -7.56
CA GLN A 169 13.75 -20.83 -6.08
C GLN A 169 12.31 -20.82 -5.57
N GLY A 170 11.35 -20.54 -6.42
CA GLY A 170 9.93 -20.37 -6.15
C GLY A 170 9.07 -21.51 -6.65
N GLY A 171 9.63 -22.71 -6.64
CA GLY A 171 8.84 -23.85 -6.24
C GLY A 171 8.43 -23.66 -4.78
N ALA A 172 7.75 -22.55 -4.43
CA ALA A 172 7.01 -22.44 -3.20
C ALA A 172 5.99 -23.57 -3.26
N LYS A 173 6.42 -24.72 -2.74
CA LYS A 173 5.65 -25.93 -2.60
C LYS A 173 4.40 -25.51 -1.85
N MET A 174 3.32 -25.35 -2.59
CA MET A 174 2.06 -24.87 -2.07
C MET A 174 1.54 -25.91 -1.08
N THR A 175 1.67 -25.60 0.21
CA THR A 175 1.20 -26.48 1.29
C THR A 175 -0.21 -26.11 1.67
N LEU A 176 -1.13 -27.06 1.65
CA LEU A 176 -2.51 -26.85 2.04
C LEU A 176 -3.06 -28.08 2.77
N PRO A 177 -4.11 -27.91 3.57
CA PRO A 177 -4.81 -29.06 4.15
C PRO A 177 -5.43 -29.92 3.04
N LEU A 178 -5.38 -31.25 3.21
CA LEU A 178 -5.94 -32.19 2.23
C LEU A 178 -7.41 -31.91 1.88
N ARG A 179 -8.19 -31.41 2.84
CA ARG A 179 -9.59 -31.00 2.63
C ARG A 179 -9.80 -29.85 1.63
N GLU A 180 -8.75 -29.09 1.33
CA GLU A 180 -8.79 -27.94 0.41
C GLU A 180 -8.27 -28.31 -0.99
N MET A 181 -7.77 -29.54 -1.16
CA MET A 181 -7.38 -30.03 -2.48
C MET A 181 -8.60 -30.27 -3.37
N LYS A 182 -8.43 -29.98 -4.64
CA LYS A 182 -9.45 -30.21 -5.69
C LYS A 182 -9.26 -31.56 -6.35
N PRO A 183 -10.33 -32.15 -6.90
CA PRO A 183 -10.25 -33.37 -7.71
C PRO A 183 -9.16 -33.24 -8.81
N GLY A 184 -8.36 -34.28 -8.96
CA GLY A 184 -7.23 -34.35 -9.89
C GLY A 184 -5.92 -33.78 -9.36
N GLN A 185 -5.90 -33.11 -8.23
CA GLN A 185 -4.65 -32.61 -7.62
C GLN A 185 -3.88 -33.71 -6.94
N LYS A 186 -2.55 -33.67 -7.11
CA LYS A 186 -1.58 -34.60 -6.50
C LYS A 186 -0.65 -33.84 -5.57
N GLY A 187 -0.19 -34.52 -4.53
CA GLY A 187 0.75 -33.90 -3.61
C GLY A 187 1.40 -34.91 -2.69
N LYS A 188 2.38 -34.44 -1.92
CA LYS A 188 3.11 -35.23 -0.92
C LYS A 188 2.65 -34.86 0.48
N ILE A 189 2.28 -35.83 1.28
CA ILE A 189 1.89 -35.61 2.68
C ILE A 189 3.11 -35.14 3.48
N LEU A 190 3.02 -33.94 4.07
CA LEU A 190 4.08 -33.39 4.94
C LEU A 190 3.89 -33.77 6.39
N ALA A 191 2.65 -33.66 6.87
CA ALA A 191 2.33 -33.91 8.29
C ALA A 191 0.90 -34.41 8.47
N VAL A 192 0.71 -35.26 9.49
CA VAL A 192 -0.60 -35.72 9.96
C VAL A 192 -0.75 -35.32 11.41
N LYS A 193 -1.60 -34.32 11.69
CA LYS A 193 -1.81 -33.74 13.01
C LYS A 193 -2.98 -34.39 13.79
N SER A 194 -3.33 -35.62 13.47
CA SER A 194 -4.38 -36.37 14.18
C SER A 194 -3.80 -37.09 15.39
N LYS A 195 -4.38 -36.87 16.59
CA LYS A 195 -3.97 -37.51 17.85
C LYS A 195 -4.91 -38.68 18.20
N GLY A 196 -4.41 -39.61 18.98
CA GLY A 196 -5.21 -40.75 19.53
C GLY A 196 -5.52 -41.81 18.49
N GLU A 197 -6.69 -42.47 18.62
CA GLU A 197 -7.13 -43.59 17.78
C GLU A 197 -7.29 -43.16 16.29
N LEU A 198 -7.74 -41.96 16.04
CA LEU A 198 -7.90 -41.42 14.68
C LEU A 198 -6.55 -41.37 13.94
N GLY A 199 -5.51 -40.89 14.63
CA GLY A 199 -4.15 -40.86 14.05
C GLY A 199 -3.62 -42.24 13.72
N LYS A 200 -3.84 -43.24 14.59
CA LYS A 200 -3.43 -44.63 14.34
C LYS A 200 -4.19 -45.24 13.17
N ARG A 201 -5.50 -44.98 13.05
CA ARG A 201 -6.34 -45.43 11.94
C ARG A 201 -5.86 -44.83 10.60
N ILE A 202 -5.60 -43.52 10.53
CA ILE A 202 -5.13 -42.82 9.34
C ILE A 202 -3.76 -43.37 8.93
N ALA A 203 -2.84 -43.56 9.88
CA ALA A 203 -1.51 -44.13 9.59
C ALA A 203 -1.61 -45.57 9.12
N GLY A 204 -2.51 -46.38 9.70
CA GLY A 204 -2.78 -47.79 9.27
C GLY A 204 -3.32 -47.90 7.86
N MET A 205 -4.00 -46.83 7.36
CA MET A 205 -4.44 -46.74 5.95
C MET A 205 -3.35 -46.29 4.97
N GLY A 206 -2.10 -46.12 5.43
CA GLY A 206 -0.98 -45.74 4.60
C GLY A 206 -0.80 -44.24 4.42
N ILE A 207 -1.60 -43.42 5.08
CA ILE A 207 -1.52 -41.97 5.08
C ILE A 207 -0.43 -41.55 6.09
N THR A 208 0.81 -41.55 5.61
CA THR A 208 2.00 -41.21 6.42
C THR A 208 2.77 -40.06 5.80
N PRO A 209 3.51 -39.28 6.61
CA PRO A 209 4.41 -38.28 6.05
C PRO A 209 5.32 -38.89 4.98
N GLY A 210 5.45 -38.19 3.84
CA GLY A 210 6.20 -38.65 2.69
C GLY A 210 5.39 -39.42 1.64
N ALA A 211 4.17 -39.92 1.96
CA ALA A 211 3.33 -40.61 0.98
C ALA A 211 2.76 -39.64 -0.07
N LEU A 212 2.64 -40.13 -1.32
CA LEU A 212 1.93 -39.41 -2.38
C LEU A 212 0.43 -39.62 -2.26
N VAL A 213 -0.33 -38.58 -2.39
CA VAL A 213 -1.80 -38.56 -2.35
C VAL A 213 -2.34 -37.87 -3.61
N GLU A 214 -3.41 -38.40 -4.16
CA GLU A 214 -4.19 -37.81 -5.25
C GLU A 214 -5.64 -37.75 -4.82
N VAL A 215 -6.28 -36.57 -4.97
CA VAL A 215 -7.74 -36.43 -4.75
C VAL A 215 -8.45 -36.84 -6.03
N GLU A 216 -9.25 -37.92 -5.95
CA GLU A 216 -9.99 -38.44 -7.13
C GLU A 216 -11.36 -37.76 -7.24
N ARG A 217 -12.05 -37.60 -6.13
CA ARG A 217 -13.39 -37.05 -6.09
C ARG A 217 -13.70 -36.40 -4.76
N VAL A 218 -14.53 -35.39 -4.77
CA VAL A 218 -15.15 -34.80 -3.57
C VAL A 218 -16.65 -34.92 -3.75
N ALA A 219 -17.36 -35.45 -2.77
CA ALA A 219 -18.81 -35.57 -2.83
C ALA A 219 -19.50 -34.22 -3.00
N PRO A 220 -20.70 -34.13 -3.58
CA PRO A 220 -21.38 -32.86 -3.88
C PRO A 220 -21.56 -31.92 -2.68
N LEU A 221 -21.69 -32.48 -1.48
CA LEU A 221 -21.77 -31.71 -0.22
C LEU A 221 -20.40 -31.48 0.45
N GLY A 222 -19.30 -31.85 -0.24
CA GLY A 222 -17.94 -31.67 0.25
C GLY A 222 -17.45 -32.77 1.22
N ASP A 223 -18.21 -33.81 1.47
CA ASP A 223 -17.90 -34.92 2.37
C ASP A 223 -18.60 -36.21 1.90
N PRO A 224 -17.91 -37.34 1.71
CA PRO A 224 -16.47 -37.58 1.91
C PRO A 224 -15.58 -37.09 0.75
N ILE A 225 -14.26 -37.14 1.02
CA ILE A 225 -13.19 -36.91 0.02
C ILE A 225 -12.57 -38.24 -0.34
N ASP A 226 -12.68 -38.63 -1.60
CA ASP A 226 -12.06 -39.84 -2.14
C ASP A 226 -10.65 -39.54 -2.60
N ILE A 227 -9.70 -40.27 -2.05
CA ILE A 227 -8.25 -40.12 -2.32
C ILE A 227 -7.62 -41.45 -2.73
N LYS A 228 -6.53 -41.32 -3.49
CA LYS A 228 -5.66 -42.43 -3.81
C LYS A 228 -4.31 -42.26 -3.14
N VAL A 229 -3.91 -43.24 -2.34
CA VAL A 229 -2.62 -43.26 -1.62
C VAL A 229 -1.96 -44.62 -1.81
N LYS A 230 -0.69 -44.62 -2.26
CA LYS A 230 0.07 -45.86 -2.52
C LYS A 230 -0.67 -46.91 -3.38
N GLY A 231 -1.54 -46.43 -4.27
CA GLY A 231 -2.35 -47.31 -5.14
C GLY A 231 -3.71 -47.76 -4.57
N TYR A 232 -4.00 -47.49 -3.33
CA TYR A 232 -5.28 -47.80 -2.67
C TYR A 232 -6.25 -46.62 -2.73
N HIS A 233 -7.53 -46.90 -2.90
CA HIS A 233 -8.62 -45.91 -2.85
C HIS A 233 -9.18 -45.85 -1.44
N LEU A 234 -9.28 -44.66 -0.90
CA LEU A 234 -9.73 -44.38 0.47
C LEU A 234 -10.67 -43.22 0.47
N SER A 235 -11.77 -43.34 1.25
CA SER A 235 -12.69 -42.22 1.52
C SER A 235 -12.43 -41.65 2.91
N LEU A 236 -12.10 -40.38 2.99
CA LEU A 236 -11.88 -39.66 4.24
C LEU A 236 -13.01 -38.68 4.51
N ARG A 237 -13.42 -38.56 5.76
CA ARG A 237 -14.30 -37.48 6.18
C ARG A 237 -13.54 -36.15 6.17
N LYS A 238 -14.25 -35.06 5.89
CA LYS A 238 -13.67 -33.71 5.80
C LYS A 238 -12.90 -33.31 7.06
N GLU A 239 -13.40 -33.72 8.24
CA GLU A 239 -12.72 -33.49 9.52
C GLU A 239 -11.42 -34.29 9.66
N GLU A 240 -11.36 -35.49 9.11
CA GLU A 240 -10.13 -36.34 9.08
C GLU A 240 -9.09 -35.71 8.13
N ALA A 241 -9.52 -35.21 6.99
CA ALA A 241 -8.68 -34.55 6.01
C ALA A 241 -8.10 -33.21 6.48
N LYS A 242 -8.76 -32.54 7.46
CA LYS A 242 -8.30 -31.26 8.02
C LYS A 242 -6.94 -31.36 8.71
N GLY A 243 -6.67 -32.50 9.35
CA GLY A 243 -5.41 -32.72 10.06
C GLY A 243 -4.24 -33.13 9.18
N ILE A 244 -4.42 -33.28 7.86
CA ILE A 244 -3.41 -33.74 6.92
C ILE A 244 -2.92 -32.56 6.09
N THR A 245 -1.63 -32.21 6.20
CA THR A 245 -0.99 -31.15 5.41
C THR A 245 -0.29 -31.78 4.21
N VAL A 246 -0.58 -31.27 3.03
CA VAL A 246 -0.06 -31.76 1.74
C VAL A 246 0.68 -30.66 1.03
N GLU A 247 1.78 -31.02 0.40
CA GLU A 247 2.57 -30.21 -0.52
C GLU A 247 2.13 -30.57 -1.95
N LEU A 248 1.55 -29.64 -2.70
CA LEU A 248 1.14 -29.87 -4.08
C LEU A 248 2.33 -30.07 -5.01
N HIS A 249 2.14 -30.94 -5.99
CA HIS A 249 3.07 -31.19 -7.10
C HIS A 249 2.52 -30.65 -8.40
#